data_5cf97bcba61f41e658eb608afb0d76af
#
_entry.id   5cf97bcba61f41e658eb608afb0d76af
#
_cell.length_a   1.000
_cell.length_b   1.000
_cell.length_c   1.000
_cell.angle_alpha   90.00
_cell.angle_beta   90.00
_cell.angle_gamma   90.00
#
_symmetry.space_group_name_H-M   'P 1'
#
loop_
_entity.id
_entity.type
_entity.pdbx_description
1 polymer ?
#
loop_
_entity_poly.entity_id
_entity_poly.type
_entity_poly.pdbx_seq_one_letter_code
_entity_poly.pdbx_strand_id
1 'polypeptide(L)'
;IKTKSPGKDEPWHFVEPYGDLTPIKTYVENHLFNLSKALSEKNYVRASFEAGWMAHAITDALTPAHQYPMTDKIIEISGKKPEERDKIIKKMFLSGKNWRERLLNNWEYIGPKGVMSSHMLYEMGVATMITSIAAKKITNDPTEEEISRVLNGDFMKVFEEKIKWVADQKYYETYLEKGWTTSLARNTKSILLPEISKIVALGWFEGIRRASVEDFENSRSKK
;
A
#
# COMPACT_ATOMS: atom_id res chain seq x y z
N ILE A 1 -2.22 10.21 10.10
CA ILE A 1 -2.83 9.09 10.84
C ILE A 1 -1.70 8.37 11.58
N LYS A 2 -1.28 8.89 12.76
CA LYS A 2 -0.26 8.25 13.61
C LYS A 2 -0.85 7.54 14.83
N THR A 3 -2.13 7.28 14.83
CA THR A 3 -2.76 6.46 15.87
C THR A 3 -2.48 5.00 15.52
N LYS A 4 -1.64 4.36 16.34
CA LYS A 4 -1.37 2.93 16.20
C LYS A 4 -2.69 2.16 16.19
N SER A 5 -2.80 1.20 15.28
CA SER A 5 -3.86 0.20 15.35
C SER A 5 -3.96 -0.34 16.78
N PRO A 6 -5.16 -0.61 17.31
CA PRO A 6 -5.33 -1.20 18.64
C PRO A 6 -4.52 -2.49 18.85
N GLY A 7 -4.16 -3.20 17.77
CA GLY A 7 -3.32 -4.40 17.79
C GLY A 7 -1.82 -4.17 17.81
N LYS A 8 -1.34 -2.94 17.84
CA LYS A 8 0.09 -2.56 17.67
C LYS A 8 0.68 -2.95 16.32
N ASP A 9 -0.14 -3.36 15.37
CA ASP A 9 0.30 -3.77 14.06
C ASP A 9 0.71 -2.53 13.27
N GLU A 10 1.95 -2.46 12.86
CA GLU A 10 2.39 -1.47 11.88
C GLU A 10 1.81 -1.89 10.52
N PRO A 11 1.31 -0.93 9.71
CA PRO A 11 0.87 -1.26 8.36
C PRO A 11 2.01 -1.97 7.62
N TRP A 12 1.66 -2.98 6.86
CA TRP A 12 2.59 -3.71 6.03
C TRP A 12 2.98 -2.84 4.83
N HIS A 13 4.19 -2.26 4.86
CA HIS A 13 4.62 -1.28 3.86
C HIS A 13 5.19 -1.90 2.58
N PHE A 14 5.79 -3.09 2.66
CA PHE A 14 6.47 -3.70 1.52
C PHE A 14 5.82 -5.01 1.13
N VAL A 15 5.64 -5.22 -0.18
CA VAL A 15 4.98 -6.39 -0.74
C VAL A 15 5.84 -6.95 -1.87
N GLU A 16 6.08 -8.25 -1.84
CA GLU A 16 6.65 -8.99 -2.97
C GLU A 16 5.53 -9.42 -3.91
N PRO A 17 5.38 -8.82 -5.10
CA PRO A 17 4.23 -9.06 -5.98
C PRO A 17 4.08 -10.49 -6.45
N TYR A 18 5.18 -11.21 -6.57
CA TYR A 18 5.24 -12.61 -7.02
C TYR A 18 5.61 -13.59 -5.89
N GLY A 19 5.75 -13.09 -4.66
CA GLY A 19 6.02 -13.85 -3.46
C GLY A 19 4.76 -14.25 -2.71
N ASP A 20 4.88 -14.39 -1.37
CA ASP A 20 3.75 -14.68 -0.50
C ASP A 20 2.92 -13.42 -0.21
N LEU A 21 1.77 -13.33 -0.83
CA LEU A 21 0.80 -12.23 -0.61
C LEU A 21 -0.15 -12.49 0.57
N THR A 22 -0.02 -13.62 1.27
CA THR A 22 -0.90 -13.97 2.40
C THR A 22 -0.91 -12.90 3.49
N PRO A 23 0.23 -12.32 3.92
CA PRO A 23 0.23 -11.31 4.99
C PRO A 23 -0.60 -10.08 4.64
N ILE A 24 -0.37 -9.47 3.47
CA ILE A 24 -1.12 -8.28 3.06
C ILE A 24 -2.60 -8.58 2.79
N LYS A 25 -2.90 -9.73 2.20
CA LYS A 25 -4.28 -10.17 1.96
C LYS A 25 -5.03 -10.38 3.28
N THR A 26 -4.40 -11.03 4.27
CA THR A 26 -4.97 -11.21 5.61
C THR A 26 -5.20 -9.87 6.31
N TYR A 27 -4.26 -8.94 6.17
CA TYR A 27 -4.40 -7.62 6.76
C TYR A 27 -5.60 -6.85 6.17
N VAL A 28 -5.72 -6.81 4.85
CA VAL A 28 -6.85 -6.17 4.15
C VAL A 28 -8.17 -6.86 4.50
N GLU A 29 -8.21 -8.20 4.55
CA GLU A 29 -9.41 -8.97 4.89
C GLU A 29 -9.86 -8.71 6.33
N ASN A 30 -8.93 -8.57 7.28
CA ASN A 30 -9.27 -8.23 8.67
C ASN A 30 -9.92 -6.85 8.78
N HIS A 31 -9.38 -5.84 8.06
CA HIS A 31 -9.99 -4.51 8.04
C HIS A 31 -11.33 -4.51 7.31
N LEU A 32 -11.47 -5.31 6.26
CA LEU A 32 -12.72 -5.48 5.52
C LEU A 32 -13.80 -6.10 6.40
N PHE A 33 -13.47 -7.17 7.13
CA PHE A 33 -14.37 -7.80 8.11
C PHE A 33 -14.80 -6.80 9.22
N ASN A 34 -13.83 -6.10 9.80
CA ASN A 34 -14.13 -5.12 10.85
C ASN A 34 -14.93 -3.92 10.32
N LEU A 35 -14.70 -3.50 9.08
CA LEU A 35 -15.48 -2.45 8.42
C LEU A 35 -16.92 -2.89 8.24
N SER A 36 -17.18 -4.07 7.70
CA SER A 36 -18.54 -4.58 7.51
C SER A 36 -19.29 -4.71 8.81
N LYS A 37 -18.65 -5.26 9.85
CA LYS A 37 -19.21 -5.38 11.19
C LYS A 37 -19.54 -4.01 11.79
N ALA A 38 -18.61 -3.04 11.71
CA ALA A 38 -18.84 -1.71 12.24
C ALA A 38 -19.98 -0.96 11.53
N LEU A 39 -20.17 -1.22 10.23
CA LEU A 39 -21.28 -0.67 9.45
C LEU A 39 -22.62 -1.29 9.87
N SER A 40 -22.70 -2.62 10.03
CA SER A 40 -23.94 -3.30 10.48
C SER A 40 -24.31 -2.90 11.91
N GLU A 41 -23.34 -2.64 12.78
CA GLU A 41 -23.54 -2.12 14.13
C GLU A 41 -23.82 -0.59 14.16
N LYS A 42 -23.81 0.10 13.02
CA LYS A 42 -23.93 1.57 12.88
C LYS A 42 -22.86 2.34 13.67
N ASN A 43 -21.71 1.71 13.92
CA ASN A 43 -20.56 2.33 14.55
C ASN A 43 -19.70 3.04 13.50
N TYR A 44 -20.13 4.21 13.05
CA TYR A 44 -19.48 4.96 11.96
C TYR A 44 -18.07 5.45 12.30
N VAL A 45 -17.76 5.68 13.58
CA VAL A 45 -16.40 6.05 14.02
C VAL A 45 -15.45 4.87 13.77
N ARG A 46 -15.84 3.67 14.19
CA ARG A 46 -15.05 2.47 13.92
C ARG A 46 -14.98 2.16 12.43
N ALA A 47 -16.08 2.25 11.71
CA ALA A 47 -16.12 2.03 10.27
C ALA A 47 -15.16 2.97 9.53
N SER A 48 -15.14 4.26 9.87
CA SER A 48 -14.20 5.22 9.26
C SER A 48 -12.73 4.89 9.54
N PHE A 49 -12.44 4.40 10.76
CA PHE A 49 -11.10 3.95 11.13
C PHE A 49 -10.66 2.74 10.27
N GLU A 50 -11.50 1.72 10.18
CA GLU A 50 -11.20 0.51 9.40
C GLU A 50 -11.09 0.81 7.90
N ALA A 51 -11.99 1.64 7.37
CA ALA A 51 -11.92 2.09 5.98
C ALA A 51 -10.62 2.82 5.66
N GLY A 52 -10.14 3.69 6.57
CA GLY A 52 -8.88 4.41 6.43
C GLY A 52 -7.66 3.49 6.46
N TRP A 53 -7.61 2.52 7.38
CA TRP A 53 -6.51 1.56 7.47
C TRP A 53 -6.48 0.60 6.28
N MET A 54 -7.64 0.12 5.85
CA MET A 54 -7.74 -0.70 4.63
C MET A 54 -7.27 0.07 3.40
N ALA A 55 -7.69 1.32 3.24
CA ALA A 55 -7.25 2.17 2.13
C ALA A 55 -5.73 2.38 2.14
N HIS A 56 -5.13 2.58 3.33
CA HIS A 56 -3.68 2.70 3.48
C HIS A 56 -2.96 1.41 3.03
N ALA A 57 -3.39 0.25 3.52
CA ALA A 57 -2.81 -1.03 3.16
C ALA A 57 -2.90 -1.33 1.65
N ILE A 58 -4.06 -1.04 1.04
CA ILE A 58 -4.26 -1.20 -0.41
C ILE A 58 -3.34 -0.24 -1.17
N THR A 59 -3.24 1.02 -0.74
CA THR A 59 -2.39 2.03 -1.39
C THR A 59 -0.93 1.63 -1.31
N ASP A 60 -0.44 1.21 -0.15
CA ASP A 60 0.94 0.75 0.03
C ASP A 60 1.25 -0.44 -0.89
N ALA A 61 0.38 -1.46 -0.91
CA ALA A 61 0.57 -2.64 -1.75
C ALA A 61 0.59 -2.33 -3.26
N LEU A 62 -0.09 -1.26 -3.68
CA LEU A 62 -0.15 -0.78 -5.06
C LEU A 62 0.81 0.37 -5.36
N THR A 63 1.64 0.77 -4.40
CA THR A 63 2.68 1.78 -4.62
C THR A 63 3.94 1.10 -5.15
N PRO A 64 4.43 1.45 -6.36
CA PRO A 64 5.57 0.77 -6.98
C PRO A 64 6.84 0.74 -6.12
N ALA A 65 7.10 1.81 -5.35
CA ALA A 65 8.25 1.87 -4.44
C ALA A 65 8.16 0.87 -3.28
N HIS A 66 6.95 0.48 -2.87
CA HIS A 66 6.72 -0.52 -1.83
C HIS A 66 6.79 -1.96 -2.36
N GLN A 67 6.80 -2.14 -3.67
CA GLN A 67 7.02 -3.44 -4.34
C GLN A 67 8.49 -3.71 -4.64
N TYR A 68 9.37 -2.74 -4.37
CA TYR A 68 10.81 -2.89 -4.50
C TYR A 68 11.39 -3.65 -3.29
N PRO A 69 12.35 -4.57 -3.47
CA PRO A 69 12.92 -5.37 -2.38
C PRO A 69 13.84 -4.53 -1.47
N MET A 70 13.27 -3.52 -0.85
CA MET A 70 13.95 -2.56 0.02
C MET A 70 14.67 -3.24 1.17
N THR A 71 14.01 -4.19 1.82
CA THR A 71 14.56 -4.94 2.97
C THR A 71 15.82 -5.69 2.56
N ASP A 72 15.80 -6.39 1.44
CA ASP A 72 16.93 -7.16 0.94
C ASP A 72 18.11 -6.26 0.59
N LYS A 73 17.83 -5.11 -0.06
CA LYS A 73 18.84 -4.11 -0.35
C LYS A 73 19.49 -3.53 0.91
N ILE A 74 18.71 -3.29 1.95
CA ILE A 74 19.24 -2.82 3.23
C ILE A 74 20.08 -3.90 3.91
N ILE A 75 19.68 -5.17 3.83
CA ILE A 75 20.46 -6.30 4.35
C ILE A 75 21.77 -6.43 3.57
N GLU A 76 21.73 -6.32 2.25
CA GLU A 76 22.90 -6.36 1.35
C GLU A 76 23.93 -5.29 1.77
N ILE A 77 23.49 -4.04 1.97
CA ILE A 77 24.35 -2.92 2.35
C ILE A 77 24.89 -3.06 3.78
N SER A 78 24.03 -3.43 4.74
CA SER A 78 24.36 -3.36 6.17
C SER A 78 24.84 -4.68 6.77
N GLY A 79 24.60 -5.81 6.10
CA GLY A 79 24.80 -7.16 6.63
C GLY A 79 23.89 -7.50 7.83
N LYS A 80 22.84 -6.70 8.10
CA LYS A 80 21.97 -6.84 9.27
C LYS A 80 20.52 -6.96 8.91
N LYS A 81 19.82 -7.87 9.60
CA LYS A 81 18.39 -8.06 9.46
C LYS A 81 17.59 -6.91 10.11
N PRO A 82 16.32 -6.68 9.69
CA PRO A 82 15.45 -5.63 10.24
C PRO A 82 15.30 -5.72 11.78
N GLU A 83 15.20 -6.94 12.32
CA GLU A 83 15.02 -7.20 13.76
C GLU A 83 16.20 -6.70 14.60
N GLU A 84 17.40 -6.66 14.02
CA GLU A 84 18.62 -6.14 14.67
C GLU A 84 18.67 -4.60 14.67
N ARG A 85 17.72 -3.95 13.98
CA ARG A 85 17.62 -2.50 13.81
C ARG A 85 16.45 -1.91 14.61
N ASP A 86 16.27 -2.36 15.84
CA ASP A 86 15.15 -2.06 16.75
C ASP A 86 15.03 -0.57 17.14
N LYS A 87 16.14 0.17 17.15
CA LYS A 87 16.17 1.60 17.54
C LYS A 87 16.01 2.52 16.32
N ILE A 88 15.31 3.64 16.48
CA ILE A 88 15.10 4.65 15.43
C ILE A 88 16.43 5.09 14.79
N ILE A 89 17.45 5.33 15.61
CA ILE A 89 18.78 5.71 15.11
C ILE A 89 19.40 4.63 14.22
N LYS A 90 19.20 3.34 14.56
CA LYS A 90 19.68 2.22 13.76
C LYS A 90 18.86 2.02 12.48
N LYS A 91 17.61 2.51 12.45
CA LYS A 91 16.79 2.56 11.23
C LYS A 91 17.21 3.71 10.32
N MET A 92 17.65 4.83 10.88
CA MET A 92 18.09 6.01 10.12
C MET A 92 19.52 5.91 9.60
N PHE A 93 20.42 5.22 10.32
CA PHE A 93 21.83 5.09 9.95
C PHE A 93 22.27 3.64 10.02
N LEU A 94 22.94 3.20 8.95
CA LEU A 94 23.51 1.86 8.89
C LEU A 94 24.83 1.79 9.65
N SER A 95 25.08 0.65 10.28
CA SER A 95 26.34 0.35 10.93
C SER A 95 27.34 -0.21 9.93
N GLY A 96 28.64 -0.16 10.26
CA GLY A 96 29.72 -0.81 9.54
C GLY A 96 30.75 -1.32 10.54
N LYS A 97 31.62 -2.28 10.15
CA LYS A 97 32.70 -2.83 10.97
C LYS A 97 33.75 -1.78 11.33
N ASN A 98 33.93 -0.79 10.48
CA ASN A 98 34.82 0.35 10.66
C ASN A 98 34.19 1.63 10.14
N TRP A 99 34.82 2.80 10.34
CA TRP A 99 34.29 4.09 9.96
C TRP A 99 34.13 4.26 8.43
N ARG A 100 35.00 3.64 7.62
CA ARG A 100 34.93 3.68 6.15
C ARG A 100 33.73 2.91 5.63
N GLU A 101 33.56 1.69 6.10
CA GLU A 101 32.41 0.85 5.77
C GLU A 101 31.11 1.52 6.23
N ARG A 102 31.08 2.09 7.43
CA ARG A 102 29.93 2.85 7.91
C ARG A 102 29.61 4.05 6.99
N LEU A 103 30.63 4.77 6.51
CA LEU A 103 30.43 5.90 5.60
C LEU A 103 29.86 5.42 4.26
N LEU A 104 30.41 4.35 3.68
CA LEU A 104 29.96 3.77 2.42
C LEU A 104 28.51 3.25 2.54
N ASN A 105 28.21 2.47 3.57
CA ASN A 105 26.87 1.94 3.81
C ASN A 105 25.84 3.06 3.92
N ASN A 106 26.16 4.15 4.62
CA ASN A 106 25.23 5.29 4.73
C ASN A 106 25.14 6.08 3.43
N TRP A 107 26.21 6.15 2.64
CA TRP A 107 26.14 6.76 1.30
C TRP A 107 25.22 5.98 0.36
N GLU A 108 25.31 4.64 0.37
CA GLU A 108 24.43 3.78 -0.42
C GLU A 108 22.97 3.78 0.09
N TYR A 109 22.78 4.03 1.39
CA TYR A 109 21.46 4.04 2.00
C TYR A 109 20.74 5.38 1.87
N ILE A 110 21.40 6.51 2.24
CA ILE A 110 20.80 7.85 2.29
C ILE A 110 21.53 8.89 1.43
N GLY A 111 22.51 8.49 0.63
CA GLY A 111 23.19 9.38 -0.31
C GLY A 111 22.25 9.82 -1.45
N PRO A 112 22.71 10.65 -2.39
CA PRO A 112 21.88 11.23 -3.45
C PRO A 112 21.15 10.21 -4.35
N LYS A 113 21.69 8.99 -4.48
CA LYS A 113 21.07 7.84 -5.14
C LYS A 113 20.90 6.66 -4.17
N GLY A 114 20.85 6.94 -2.88
CA GLY A 114 20.69 5.93 -1.85
C GLY A 114 19.30 5.30 -1.89
N VAL A 115 19.22 4.08 -1.44
CA VAL A 115 17.98 3.27 -1.47
C VAL A 115 16.83 3.99 -0.78
N MET A 116 17.05 4.52 0.43
CA MET A 116 16.02 5.25 1.18
C MET A 116 15.72 6.63 0.57
N SER A 117 16.75 7.36 0.12
CA SER A 117 16.55 8.68 -0.49
C SER A 117 15.76 8.58 -1.79
N SER A 118 16.06 7.59 -2.63
CA SER A 118 15.30 7.34 -3.87
C SER A 118 13.84 6.99 -3.59
N HIS A 119 13.58 6.18 -2.56
CA HIS A 119 12.24 5.85 -2.11
C HIS A 119 11.46 7.10 -1.70
N MET A 120 12.01 7.90 -0.78
CA MET A 120 11.38 9.14 -0.31
C MET A 120 11.14 10.15 -1.43
N LEU A 121 12.12 10.32 -2.34
CA LEU A 121 12.01 11.25 -3.46
C LEU A 121 10.97 10.78 -4.50
N TYR A 122 10.81 9.48 -4.68
CA TYR A 122 9.73 8.94 -5.50
C TYR A 122 8.36 9.28 -4.92
N GLU A 123 8.15 9.03 -3.62
CA GLU A 123 6.89 9.34 -2.93
C GLU A 123 6.60 10.85 -2.91
N MET A 124 7.62 11.69 -2.67
CA MET A 124 7.46 13.15 -2.77
C MET A 124 7.04 13.57 -4.18
N GLY A 125 7.60 12.95 -5.23
CA GLY A 125 7.18 13.19 -6.61
C GLY A 125 5.73 12.83 -6.84
N VAL A 126 5.28 11.69 -6.35
CA VAL A 126 3.86 11.28 -6.39
C VAL A 126 2.99 12.27 -5.62
N ALA A 127 3.37 12.64 -4.40
CA ALA A 127 2.62 13.59 -3.58
C ALA A 127 2.45 14.95 -4.28
N THR A 128 3.49 15.47 -4.94
CA THR A 128 3.40 16.73 -5.71
C THR A 128 2.45 16.62 -6.91
N MET A 129 2.36 15.45 -7.53
CA MET A 129 1.40 15.22 -8.61
C MET A 129 -0.05 15.22 -8.10
N ILE A 130 -0.30 14.58 -6.95
CA ILE A 130 -1.64 14.53 -6.34
C ILE A 130 -2.12 15.95 -5.98
N THR A 131 -1.28 16.78 -5.38
CA THR A 131 -1.64 18.15 -5.00
C THR A 131 -1.99 19.05 -6.20
N SER A 132 -1.46 18.74 -7.38
CA SER A 132 -1.71 19.48 -8.62
C SER A 132 -2.96 19.06 -9.38
N ILE A 133 -3.66 17.99 -8.92
CA ILE A 133 -4.81 17.41 -9.61
C ILE A 133 -6.09 17.75 -8.87
N ALA A 134 -7.11 18.27 -9.59
CA ALA A 134 -8.46 18.31 -9.04
C ALA A 134 -8.92 16.86 -8.74
N ALA A 135 -9.45 16.63 -7.53
CA ALA A 135 -9.80 15.31 -7.01
C ALA A 135 -10.62 14.43 -8.01
N LYS A 136 -11.50 15.05 -8.82
CA LYS A 136 -12.25 14.37 -9.87
C LYS A 136 -11.43 13.72 -11.00
N LYS A 137 -10.13 14.03 -11.11
CA LYS A 137 -9.25 13.48 -12.16
C LYS A 137 -8.36 12.33 -11.67
N ILE A 138 -8.42 12.00 -10.38
CA ILE A 138 -7.63 10.92 -9.79
C ILE A 138 -8.39 9.60 -9.77
N THR A 139 -9.69 9.62 -9.99
CA THR A 139 -10.55 8.44 -9.90
C THR A 139 -10.99 7.98 -11.28
N ASN A 140 -10.88 6.68 -11.52
CA ASN A 140 -11.59 5.99 -12.59
C ASN A 140 -12.76 5.25 -11.96
N ASP A 141 -13.90 5.26 -12.65
CA ASP A 141 -15.03 4.43 -12.24
C ASP A 141 -14.67 2.95 -12.46
N PRO A 142 -15.05 2.06 -11.54
CA PRO A 142 -14.92 0.62 -11.74
C PRO A 142 -15.74 0.18 -12.97
N THR A 143 -15.21 -0.78 -13.73
CA THR A 143 -15.95 -1.38 -14.84
C THR A 143 -17.07 -2.28 -14.31
N GLU A 144 -18.07 -2.55 -15.14
CA GLU A 144 -19.15 -3.49 -14.80
C GLU A 144 -18.61 -4.90 -14.47
N GLU A 145 -17.55 -5.32 -15.16
CA GLU A 145 -16.85 -6.58 -14.87
C GLU A 145 -16.21 -6.57 -13.48
N GLU A 146 -15.49 -5.52 -13.12
CA GLU A 146 -14.85 -5.38 -11.79
C GLU A 146 -15.90 -5.36 -10.68
N ILE A 147 -17.01 -4.63 -10.88
CA ILE A 147 -18.14 -4.60 -9.95
C ILE A 147 -18.77 -6.00 -9.82
N SER A 148 -19.02 -6.68 -10.95
CA SER A 148 -19.58 -8.03 -10.95
C SER A 148 -18.69 -9.03 -10.20
N ARG A 149 -17.37 -8.97 -10.38
CA ARG A 149 -16.42 -9.81 -9.66
C ARG A 149 -16.47 -9.56 -8.15
N VAL A 150 -16.55 -8.30 -7.72
CA VAL A 150 -16.68 -7.96 -6.29
C VAL A 150 -18.00 -8.44 -5.73
N LEU A 151 -19.12 -8.30 -6.46
CA LEU A 151 -20.42 -8.83 -6.06
C LEU A 151 -20.40 -10.35 -5.88
N ASN A 152 -19.58 -11.07 -6.63
CA ASN A 152 -19.37 -12.52 -6.51
C ASN A 152 -18.38 -12.90 -5.40
N GLY A 153 -17.84 -11.94 -4.64
CA GLY A 153 -16.90 -12.19 -3.53
C GLY A 153 -15.43 -12.29 -3.95
N ASP A 154 -15.08 -11.91 -5.17
CA ASP A 154 -13.73 -12.05 -5.74
C ASP A 154 -12.83 -10.82 -5.47
N PHE A 155 -13.19 -9.90 -4.55
CA PHE A 155 -12.42 -8.68 -4.29
C PHE A 155 -10.94 -8.97 -4.03
N MET A 156 -10.62 -9.93 -3.18
CA MET A 156 -9.23 -10.26 -2.84
C MET A 156 -8.43 -10.77 -4.05
N LYS A 157 -9.10 -11.38 -5.01
CA LYS A 157 -8.48 -11.83 -6.26
C LYS A 157 -8.23 -10.66 -7.21
N VAL A 158 -9.20 -9.73 -7.32
CA VAL A 158 -9.03 -8.47 -8.06
C VAL A 158 -7.86 -7.66 -7.49
N PHE A 159 -7.75 -7.57 -6.16
CA PHE A 159 -6.65 -6.90 -5.49
C PHE A 159 -5.28 -7.54 -5.78
N GLU A 160 -5.17 -8.87 -5.68
CA GLU A 160 -3.95 -9.60 -6.01
C GLU A 160 -3.51 -9.40 -7.47
N GLU A 161 -4.44 -9.50 -8.41
CA GLU A 161 -4.17 -9.24 -9.83
C GLU A 161 -3.65 -7.81 -10.06
N LYS A 162 -4.19 -6.84 -9.32
CA LYS A 162 -3.75 -5.45 -9.41
C LYS A 162 -2.36 -5.24 -8.82
N ILE A 163 -1.98 -5.92 -7.74
CA ILE A 163 -0.61 -5.90 -7.21
C ILE A 163 0.39 -6.33 -8.29
N LYS A 164 0.12 -7.46 -8.95
CA LYS A 164 0.97 -7.98 -10.03
C LYS A 164 1.01 -7.04 -11.24
N TRP A 165 -0.15 -6.50 -11.61
CA TRP A 165 -0.24 -5.54 -12.70
C TRP A 165 0.62 -4.29 -12.45
N VAL A 166 0.64 -3.75 -11.23
CA VAL A 166 1.50 -2.61 -10.86
C VAL A 166 2.97 -2.96 -11.01
N ALA A 167 3.38 -4.15 -10.55
CA ALA A 167 4.76 -4.63 -10.67
C ALA A 167 5.22 -4.70 -12.13
N ASP A 168 4.35 -5.21 -13.02
CA ASP A 168 4.64 -5.34 -14.45
C ASP A 168 4.86 -4.00 -15.15
N GLN A 169 4.32 -2.90 -14.62
CA GLN A 169 4.52 -1.56 -15.19
C GLN A 169 5.93 -1.01 -14.98
N LYS A 170 6.70 -1.53 -14.03
CA LYS A 170 8.09 -1.14 -13.71
C LYS A 170 8.29 0.37 -13.51
N TYR A 171 7.32 1.02 -12.86
CA TYR A 171 7.37 2.48 -12.62
C TYR A 171 8.56 2.87 -11.75
N TYR A 172 8.81 2.14 -10.67
CA TYR A 172 9.89 2.49 -9.75
C TYR A 172 11.26 2.19 -10.32
N GLU A 173 11.44 1.08 -11.02
CA GLU A 173 12.67 0.74 -11.74
C GLU A 173 13.00 1.80 -12.82
N THR A 174 11.98 2.22 -13.58
CA THR A 174 12.13 3.31 -14.56
C THR A 174 12.57 4.61 -13.87
N TYR A 175 12.02 4.90 -12.69
CA TYR A 175 12.44 6.05 -11.90
C TYR A 175 13.89 5.91 -11.40
N LEU A 176 14.30 4.76 -10.91
CA LEU A 176 15.67 4.53 -10.46
C LEU A 176 16.70 4.71 -11.58
N GLU A 177 16.35 4.32 -12.80
CA GLU A 177 17.22 4.45 -13.98
C GLU A 177 17.26 5.90 -14.51
N LYS A 178 16.12 6.56 -14.65
CA LYS A 178 15.95 7.79 -15.44
C LYS A 178 15.45 8.99 -14.65
N GLY A 179 15.12 8.82 -13.36
CA GLY A 179 14.44 9.82 -12.56
C GLY A 179 13.00 10.08 -13.06
N TRP A 180 12.41 11.18 -12.60
CA TRP A 180 11.09 11.62 -13.05
C TRP A 180 11.15 12.16 -14.48
N THR A 181 10.80 11.32 -15.46
CA THR A 181 10.59 11.75 -16.84
C THR A 181 9.16 12.24 -17.04
N THR A 182 8.92 13.06 -18.07
CA THR A 182 7.55 13.52 -18.42
C THR A 182 6.61 12.34 -18.71
N SER A 183 7.10 11.27 -19.33
CA SER A 183 6.30 10.07 -19.60
C SER A 183 5.93 9.35 -18.31
N LEU A 184 6.91 9.12 -17.41
CA LEU A 184 6.66 8.46 -16.13
C LEU A 184 5.67 9.26 -15.29
N ALA A 185 5.86 10.59 -15.17
CA ALA A 185 4.96 11.46 -14.45
C ALA A 185 3.53 11.43 -15.03
N ARG A 186 3.40 11.45 -16.36
CA ARG A 186 2.10 11.34 -17.03
C ARG A 186 1.42 10.02 -16.72
N ASN A 187 2.12 8.89 -16.87
CA ASN A 187 1.57 7.56 -16.62
C ASN A 187 1.19 7.37 -15.14
N THR A 188 2.04 7.83 -14.22
CA THR A 188 1.70 7.82 -12.80
C THR A 188 0.40 8.58 -12.53
N LYS A 189 0.26 9.78 -13.10
CA LYS A 189 -0.89 10.65 -12.90
C LYS A 189 -2.18 10.12 -13.53
N SER A 190 -2.09 9.62 -14.77
CA SER A 190 -3.28 9.32 -15.57
C SER A 190 -3.66 7.84 -15.61
N ILE A 191 -2.80 6.96 -15.10
CA ILE A 191 -3.04 5.52 -15.09
C ILE A 191 -2.91 4.96 -13.67
N LEU A 192 -1.73 5.09 -13.04
CA LEU A 192 -1.46 4.44 -11.75
C LEU A 192 -2.36 4.96 -10.63
N LEU A 193 -2.40 6.28 -10.42
CA LEU A 193 -3.19 6.87 -9.33
C LEU A 193 -4.69 6.60 -9.46
N PRO A 194 -5.32 6.72 -10.65
CA PRO A 194 -6.69 6.32 -10.85
C PRO A 194 -6.96 4.83 -10.55
N GLU A 195 -6.05 3.93 -10.94
CA GLU A 195 -6.20 2.51 -10.66
C GLU A 195 -6.10 2.20 -9.15
N ILE A 196 -5.17 2.83 -8.43
CA ILE A 196 -5.07 2.69 -6.97
C ILE A 196 -6.37 3.16 -6.31
N SER A 197 -6.86 4.35 -6.67
CA SER A 197 -8.10 4.92 -6.13
C SER A 197 -9.30 4.01 -6.39
N LYS A 198 -9.37 3.40 -7.57
CA LYS A 198 -10.43 2.46 -7.95
C LYS A 198 -10.43 1.21 -7.07
N ILE A 199 -9.26 0.61 -6.80
CA ILE A 199 -9.18 -0.57 -5.92
C ILE A 199 -9.57 -0.24 -4.49
N VAL A 200 -9.20 0.93 -3.98
CA VAL A 200 -9.68 1.41 -2.66
C VAL A 200 -11.20 1.52 -2.64
N ALA A 201 -11.80 2.12 -3.67
CA ALA A 201 -13.25 2.26 -3.78
C ALA A 201 -13.96 0.89 -3.85
N LEU A 202 -13.42 -0.07 -4.61
CA LEU A 202 -13.92 -1.44 -4.67
C LEU A 202 -13.83 -2.15 -3.31
N GLY A 203 -12.77 -1.92 -2.54
CA GLY A 203 -12.64 -2.45 -1.18
C GLY A 203 -13.71 -1.88 -0.24
N TRP A 204 -13.97 -0.57 -0.29
CA TRP A 204 -15.06 0.03 0.49
C TRP A 204 -16.43 -0.48 0.06
N PHE A 205 -16.65 -0.62 -1.24
CA PHE A 205 -17.87 -1.20 -1.79
C PHE A 205 -18.11 -2.63 -1.28
N GLU A 206 -17.07 -3.46 -1.25
CA GLU A 206 -17.14 -4.82 -0.69
C GLU A 206 -17.50 -4.81 0.81
N GLY A 207 -16.93 -3.89 1.59
CA GLY A 207 -17.28 -3.71 3.01
C GLY A 207 -18.75 -3.36 3.22
N ILE A 208 -19.29 -2.46 2.41
CA ILE A 208 -20.71 -2.07 2.44
C ILE A 208 -21.60 -3.26 2.03
N ARG A 209 -21.23 -3.97 0.98
CA ARG A 209 -21.96 -5.16 0.51
C ARG A 209 -22.06 -6.23 1.58
N ARG A 210 -20.95 -6.54 2.26
CA ARG A 210 -20.92 -7.54 3.35
C ARG A 210 -21.82 -7.12 4.52
N ALA A 211 -21.77 -5.84 4.93
CA ALA A 211 -22.63 -5.31 5.98
C ALA A 211 -24.12 -5.47 5.63
N SER A 212 -24.51 -5.21 4.40
CA SER A 212 -25.90 -5.34 3.92
C SER A 212 -26.39 -6.78 3.94
N VAL A 213 -25.53 -7.76 3.66
CA VAL A 213 -25.86 -9.19 3.72
C VAL A 213 -26.06 -9.64 5.16
N GLU A 214 -25.17 -9.23 6.10
CA GLU A 214 -25.29 -9.51 7.53
C GLU A 214 -26.60 -8.96 8.11
N ASP A 215 -26.98 -7.72 7.79
CA ASP A 215 -28.22 -7.12 8.22
C ASP A 215 -29.44 -7.91 7.73
N PHE A 216 -29.42 -8.43 6.51
CA PHE A 216 -30.47 -9.22 5.94
C PHE A 216 -30.59 -10.61 6.62
N GLU A 217 -29.50 -11.29 6.89
CA GLU A 217 -29.48 -12.58 7.60
C GLU A 217 -29.94 -12.45 9.04
N ASN A 218 -29.47 -11.43 9.75
CA ASN A 218 -29.89 -11.12 11.12
C ASN A 218 -31.38 -10.77 11.22
N SER A 219 -31.95 -10.15 10.19
CA SER A 219 -33.39 -9.83 10.14
C SER A 219 -34.28 -11.05 9.91
N ARG A 220 -33.75 -12.09 9.21
CA ARG A 220 -34.43 -13.36 8.97
C ARG A 220 -34.43 -14.28 10.20
N SER A 221 -33.34 -14.28 10.97
CA SER A 221 -33.21 -15.12 12.17
C SER A 221 -34.04 -14.64 13.36
N LYS A 222 -34.59 -13.43 13.29
CA LYS A 222 -35.46 -12.82 14.32
C LYS A 222 -36.96 -12.98 14.03
N LYS A 223 -37.33 -13.64 12.94
CA LYS A 223 -38.71 -14.01 12.56
C LYS A 223 -38.93 -15.50 12.74
#